data_b7c8c50fcef3b27e8a726364395a3cc0
#
_entry.id   b7c8c50fcef3b27e8a726364395a3cc0
#
_cell.length_a   1.000
_cell.length_b   1.000
_cell.length_c   1.000
_cell.angle_alpha   90.00
_cell.angle_beta   90.00
_cell.angle_gamma   90.00
#
_symmetry.space_group_name_H-M   'P 1'
#
loop_
_entity.id
_entity.type
_entity.pdbx_description
1 polymer ?
#
loop_
_entity_poly.entity_id
_entity_poly.type
_entity_poly.pdbx_seq_one_letter_code
_entity_poly.pdbx_strand_id
1 'polypeptide(L)'
;MKTAIDGKLARRIDRYSIENGMPSMVLMERAALCTAECVKNITKNNDLRKNVIAVCSVGNNGADGLAAIRILKADGYNCKALIIGNMELATEEFKAQLGLIHFWEIPVKHWEEDIHADIFDEYNIIVDAVFG
;
A
#
# COMPACT_ATOMS: atom_id res chain seq x y z
N MET A 1 -25.59 -11.38 2.19
CA MET A 1 -24.79 -11.81 1.00
C MET A 1 -23.89 -10.66 0.54
N LYS A 2 -22.61 -10.92 0.36
CA LYS A 2 -21.70 -9.93 -0.22
C LYS A 2 -21.74 -10.07 -1.73
N THR A 3 -22.00 -8.97 -2.45
CA THR A 3 -21.97 -8.94 -3.91
C THR A 3 -20.62 -8.38 -4.36
N ALA A 4 -19.91 -9.14 -5.18
CA ALA A 4 -18.69 -8.68 -5.80
C ALA A 4 -19.01 -7.86 -7.05
N ILE A 5 -18.27 -6.78 -7.27
CA ILE A 5 -18.30 -6.00 -8.51
C ILE A 5 -17.00 -6.20 -9.27
N ASP A 6 -17.06 -6.11 -10.61
CA ASP A 6 -15.83 -6.24 -11.39
C ASP A 6 -14.94 -4.99 -11.28
N GLY A 7 -13.67 -5.14 -11.60
CA GLY A 7 -12.70 -4.05 -11.49
C GLY A 7 -12.99 -2.86 -12.43
N LYS A 8 -13.69 -3.08 -13.56
CA LYS A 8 -14.09 -1.99 -14.46
C LYS A 8 -15.17 -1.12 -13.83
N LEU A 9 -16.16 -1.76 -13.19
CA LEU A 9 -17.21 -1.04 -12.49
C LEU A 9 -16.66 -0.29 -11.29
N ALA A 10 -15.78 -0.91 -10.51
CA ALA A 10 -15.10 -0.25 -9.39
C ALA A 10 -14.37 1.02 -9.83
N ARG A 11 -13.57 0.94 -10.91
CA ARG A 11 -12.85 2.11 -11.44
C ARG A 11 -13.79 3.20 -11.96
N ARG A 12 -14.94 2.82 -12.53
CA ARG A 12 -15.96 3.79 -12.98
C ARG A 12 -16.60 4.52 -11.79
N ILE A 13 -16.89 3.80 -10.72
CA ILE A 13 -17.44 4.38 -9.49
C ILE A 13 -16.45 5.37 -8.87
N ASP A 14 -15.18 5.00 -8.78
CA ASP A 14 -14.11 5.86 -8.25
C ASP A 14 -13.97 7.12 -9.10
N ARG A 15 -13.91 6.98 -10.43
CA ARG A 15 -13.81 8.13 -11.34
C ARG A 15 -15.01 9.06 -11.19
N TYR A 16 -16.21 8.51 -11.18
CA TYR A 16 -17.44 9.30 -10.99
C TYR A 16 -17.42 10.06 -9.68
N SER A 17 -16.98 9.42 -8.60
CA SER A 17 -16.85 10.06 -7.29
C SER A 17 -15.88 11.23 -7.32
N ILE A 18 -14.70 11.05 -7.96
CA ILE A 18 -13.69 12.10 -8.09
C ILE A 18 -14.21 13.27 -8.93
N GLU A 19 -14.86 12.99 -10.05
CA GLU A 19 -15.47 14.00 -10.92
C GLU A 19 -16.56 14.81 -10.22
N ASN A 20 -17.19 14.25 -9.19
CA ASN A 20 -18.22 14.90 -8.38
C ASN A 20 -17.70 15.44 -7.04
N GLY A 21 -16.39 15.61 -6.92
CA GLY A 21 -15.77 16.36 -5.80
C GLY A 21 -15.14 15.52 -4.70
N MET A 22 -15.14 14.18 -4.79
CA MET A 22 -14.45 13.35 -3.82
C MET A 22 -12.94 13.39 -4.08
N PRO A 23 -12.11 13.87 -3.14
CA PRO A 23 -10.65 13.85 -3.31
C PRO A 23 -10.13 12.42 -3.48
N SER A 24 -9.22 12.21 -4.43
CA SER A 24 -8.61 10.89 -4.69
C SER A 24 -7.93 10.31 -3.44
N MET A 25 -7.31 11.16 -2.64
CA MET A 25 -6.64 10.76 -1.39
C MET A 25 -7.63 10.21 -0.35
N VAL A 26 -8.88 10.64 -0.35
CA VAL A 26 -9.91 10.11 0.55
C VAL A 26 -10.30 8.69 0.14
N LEU A 27 -10.49 8.44 -1.15
CA LEU A 27 -10.75 7.09 -1.67
C LEU A 27 -9.56 6.16 -1.40
N MET A 28 -8.36 6.66 -1.59
CA MET A 28 -7.12 5.93 -1.31
C MET A 28 -7.01 5.54 0.18
N GLU A 29 -7.30 6.46 1.08
CA GLU A 29 -7.27 6.19 2.53
C GLU A 29 -8.28 5.10 2.92
N ARG A 30 -9.48 5.11 2.33
CA ARG A 30 -10.48 4.07 2.57
C ARG A 30 -10.01 2.70 2.08
N ALA A 31 -9.44 2.63 0.88
CA ALA A 31 -8.86 1.40 0.34
C ALA A 31 -7.74 0.86 1.23
N ALA A 32 -6.86 1.76 1.68
CA ALA A 32 -5.75 1.43 2.56
C ALA A 32 -6.22 0.91 3.93
N LEU A 33 -7.29 1.47 4.50
CA LEU A 33 -7.89 0.97 5.74
C LEU A 33 -8.40 -0.46 5.58
N CYS A 34 -9.04 -0.78 4.46
CA CYS A 34 -9.49 -2.14 4.18
C CYS A 34 -8.33 -3.12 4.06
N THR A 35 -7.26 -2.74 3.37
CA THR A 35 -6.03 -3.55 3.24
C THR A 35 -5.38 -3.76 4.61
N ALA A 36 -5.23 -2.71 5.40
CA ALA A 36 -4.66 -2.81 6.73
C ALA A 36 -5.50 -3.73 7.65
N GLU A 37 -6.81 -3.64 7.58
CA GLU A 37 -7.69 -4.52 8.36
C GLU A 37 -7.53 -5.99 7.94
N CYS A 38 -7.41 -6.25 6.64
CA CYS A 38 -7.13 -7.59 6.12
C CYS A 38 -5.80 -8.13 6.68
N VAL A 39 -4.74 -7.33 6.68
CA VAL A 39 -3.43 -7.71 7.24
C VAL A 39 -3.55 -8.00 8.73
N LYS A 40 -4.26 -7.18 9.49
CA LYS A 40 -4.48 -7.41 10.93
C LYS A 40 -5.20 -8.73 11.20
N ASN A 41 -6.22 -9.05 10.41
CA ASN A 41 -6.96 -10.30 10.54
C ASN A 41 -6.07 -11.51 10.22
N ILE A 42 -5.26 -11.45 9.17
CA ILE A 42 -4.30 -12.52 8.83
C ILE A 42 -3.29 -12.69 9.94
N THR A 43 -2.74 -11.61 10.47
CA THR A 43 -1.77 -11.63 11.57
C THR A 43 -2.34 -12.32 12.79
N LYS A 44 -3.55 -11.93 13.19
CA LYS A 44 -4.25 -12.47 14.36
C LYS A 44 -4.62 -13.94 14.18
N ASN A 45 -5.21 -14.30 13.03
CA ASN A 45 -5.74 -15.64 12.79
C ASN A 45 -4.64 -16.69 12.64
N ASN A 46 -3.42 -16.30 12.28
CA ASN A 46 -2.29 -17.18 12.08
C ASN A 46 -1.18 -17.01 13.11
N ASP A 47 -1.42 -16.23 14.16
CA ASP A 47 -0.47 -15.94 15.24
C ASP A 47 0.90 -15.51 14.69
N LEU A 48 0.88 -14.57 13.75
CA LEU A 48 2.09 -14.06 13.10
C LEU A 48 2.66 -12.86 13.86
N ARG A 49 3.95 -12.61 13.68
CA ARG A 49 4.58 -11.36 14.10
C ARG A 49 4.02 -10.21 13.26
N LYS A 50 3.95 -9.03 13.88
CA LYS A 50 3.50 -7.79 13.23
C LYS A 50 4.61 -7.19 12.37
N ASN A 51 5.02 -7.91 11.33
CA ASN A 51 6.05 -7.50 10.38
C ASN A 51 5.46 -7.52 8.97
N VAL A 52 5.53 -6.40 8.26
CA VAL A 52 4.99 -6.29 6.91
C VAL A 52 5.93 -5.50 6.01
N ILE A 53 6.12 -6.00 4.79
CA ILE A 53 6.79 -5.27 3.71
C ILE A 53 5.78 -5.03 2.60
N ALA A 54 5.70 -3.79 2.10
CA ALA A 54 4.92 -3.48 0.90
C ALA A 54 5.84 -3.33 -0.30
N VAL A 55 5.52 -4.03 -1.37
CA VAL A 55 6.19 -3.90 -2.67
C VAL A 55 5.31 -3.01 -3.54
N CYS A 56 5.80 -1.81 -3.84
CA CYS A 56 5.00 -0.74 -4.41
C CYS A 56 5.55 -0.26 -5.76
N SER A 57 4.69 -0.22 -6.78
CA SER A 57 4.97 0.58 -7.98
C SER A 57 4.88 2.07 -7.65
N VAL A 58 5.25 2.93 -8.60
CA VAL A 58 5.23 4.39 -8.39
C VAL A 58 3.91 5.05 -8.80
N GLY A 59 2.91 4.24 -9.13
CA GLY A 59 1.55 4.68 -9.45
C GLY A 59 0.59 4.68 -8.26
N ASN A 60 -0.70 4.81 -8.55
CA ASN A 60 -1.73 4.87 -7.50
C ASN A 60 -1.90 3.56 -6.74
N ASN A 61 -1.68 2.41 -7.37
CA ASN A 61 -1.70 1.14 -6.65
C ASN A 61 -0.56 1.07 -5.62
N GLY A 62 0.65 1.50 -6.00
CA GLY A 62 1.77 1.62 -5.07
C GLY A 62 1.47 2.61 -3.94
N ALA A 63 0.80 3.71 -4.24
CA ALA A 63 0.36 4.67 -3.23
C ALA A 63 -0.61 4.04 -2.21
N ASP A 64 -1.53 3.21 -2.66
CA ASP A 64 -2.43 2.43 -1.77
C ASP A 64 -1.62 1.52 -0.83
N GLY A 65 -0.58 0.86 -1.36
CA GLY A 65 0.31 0.03 -0.55
C GLY A 65 1.07 0.83 0.51
N LEU A 66 1.59 2.00 0.16
CA LEU A 66 2.25 2.89 1.11
C LEU A 66 1.29 3.37 2.20
N ALA A 67 0.07 3.76 1.81
CA ALA A 67 -0.95 4.18 2.77
C ALA A 67 -1.31 3.04 3.74
N ALA A 68 -1.43 1.80 3.25
CA ALA A 68 -1.74 0.65 4.08
C ALA A 68 -0.66 0.39 5.14
N ILE A 69 0.63 0.40 4.77
CA ILE A 69 1.70 0.16 5.76
C ILE A 69 1.87 1.34 6.72
N ARG A 70 1.56 2.55 6.30
CA ARG A 70 1.53 3.71 7.20
C ARG A 70 0.47 3.52 8.30
N ILE A 71 -0.71 3.05 7.93
CA ILE A 71 -1.78 2.74 8.89
C ILE A 71 -1.33 1.62 9.84
N LEU A 72 -0.72 0.57 9.32
CA LEU A 72 -0.21 -0.54 10.12
C LEU A 72 0.91 -0.12 11.06
N LYS A 73 1.76 0.80 10.63
CA LYS A 73 2.80 1.38 11.50
C LYS A 73 2.19 2.07 12.71
N ALA A 74 1.12 2.83 12.53
CA ALA A 74 0.41 3.46 13.64
C ALA A 74 -0.21 2.43 14.59
N ASP A 75 -0.51 1.23 14.11
CA ASP A 75 -1.05 0.11 14.89
C ASP A 75 0.05 -0.82 15.45
N GLY A 76 1.29 -0.40 15.45
CA GLY A 76 2.41 -1.10 16.08
C GLY A 76 3.11 -2.13 15.22
N TYR A 77 2.89 -2.14 13.90
CA TYR A 77 3.60 -3.03 12.98
C TYR A 77 5.00 -2.52 12.67
N ASN A 78 5.93 -3.45 12.49
CA ASN A 78 7.21 -3.18 11.87
C ASN A 78 7.03 -3.22 10.35
N CYS A 79 7.24 -2.08 9.69
CA CYS A 79 6.94 -1.89 8.28
C CYS A 79 8.18 -1.53 7.48
N LYS A 80 8.20 -1.94 6.21
CA LYS A 80 9.17 -1.50 5.20
C LYS A 80 8.48 -1.32 3.86
N ALA A 81 8.93 -0.36 3.09
CA ALA A 81 8.52 -0.17 1.70
C ALA A 81 9.66 -0.54 0.75
N LEU A 82 9.36 -1.38 -0.24
CA LEU A 82 10.22 -1.63 -1.38
C LEU A 82 9.56 -1.00 -2.61
N ILE A 83 10.21 -0.01 -3.20
CA ILE A 83 9.68 0.74 -4.34
C ILE A 83 10.29 0.19 -5.62
N ILE A 84 9.44 -0.11 -6.61
CA ILE A 84 9.83 -0.59 -7.93
C ILE A 84 9.37 0.40 -8.99
N GLY A 85 10.28 0.89 -9.80
CA GLY A 85 10.00 1.75 -10.93
C GLY A 85 10.72 3.08 -10.90
N ASN A 86 10.53 3.86 -11.97
CA ASN A 86 11.17 5.14 -12.14
C ASN A 86 10.39 6.23 -11.39
N MET A 87 11.02 6.85 -10.41
CA MET A 87 10.42 7.93 -9.60
C MET A 87 10.01 9.16 -10.41
N GLU A 88 10.59 9.37 -11.60
CA GLU A 88 10.18 10.45 -12.49
C GLU A 88 8.74 10.26 -13.01
N LEU A 89 8.25 9.01 -13.00
CA LEU A 89 6.90 8.65 -13.42
C LEU A 89 5.92 8.56 -12.25
N ALA A 90 6.35 8.90 -11.04
CA ALA A 90 5.52 8.79 -9.85
C ALA A 90 4.31 9.73 -9.91
N THR A 91 3.15 9.20 -9.53
CA THR A 91 1.94 10.01 -9.41
C THR A 91 2.02 10.97 -8.22
N GLU A 92 1.23 12.03 -8.24
CA GLU A 92 1.18 12.99 -7.13
C GLU A 92 0.70 12.31 -5.83
N GLU A 93 -0.24 11.37 -5.94
CA GLU A 93 -0.73 10.58 -4.82
C GLU A 93 0.39 9.71 -4.23
N PHE A 94 1.21 9.07 -5.08
CA PHE A 94 2.35 8.28 -4.63
C PHE A 94 3.37 9.16 -3.89
N LYS A 95 3.72 10.31 -4.43
CA LYS A 95 4.64 11.25 -3.80
C LYS A 95 4.13 11.73 -2.44
N ALA A 96 2.82 12.02 -2.34
CA ALA A 96 2.20 12.44 -1.09
C ALA A 96 2.29 11.33 -0.03
N GLN A 97 1.97 10.08 -0.39
CA GLN A 97 2.09 8.95 0.53
C GLN A 97 3.55 8.69 0.92
N LEU A 98 4.49 8.80 -0.02
CA LEU A 98 5.91 8.63 0.28
C LEU A 98 6.41 9.67 1.29
N GLY A 99 5.95 10.90 1.19
CA GLY A 99 6.23 11.94 2.19
C GLY A 99 5.74 11.56 3.59
N LEU A 100 4.56 10.96 3.69
CA LEU A 100 4.03 10.45 4.96
C LEU A 100 4.83 9.24 5.47
N ILE A 101 5.27 8.36 4.58
CA ILE A 101 6.15 7.21 4.92
C ILE A 101 7.43 7.71 5.57
N HIS A 102 8.06 8.75 5.04
CA HIS A 102 9.25 9.35 5.63
C HIS A 102 8.95 10.03 6.97
N PHE A 103 7.82 10.73 7.07
CA PHE A 103 7.40 11.34 8.35
C PHE A 103 7.21 10.31 9.45
N TRP A 104 6.66 9.14 9.13
CA TRP A 104 6.47 8.03 10.08
C TRP A 104 7.73 7.19 10.28
N GLU A 105 8.85 7.58 9.69
CA GLU A 105 10.14 6.89 9.80
C GLU A 105 10.08 5.41 9.40
N ILE A 106 9.28 5.11 8.39
CA ILE A 106 9.22 3.76 7.79
C ILE A 106 10.38 3.61 6.83
N PRO A 107 11.23 2.59 6.97
CA PRO A 107 12.34 2.36 6.04
C PRO A 107 11.86 2.16 4.61
N VAL A 108 12.56 2.78 3.67
CA VAL A 108 12.28 2.70 2.23
C VAL A 108 13.51 2.16 1.52
N LYS A 109 13.33 1.17 0.66
CA LYS A 109 14.34 0.65 -0.26
C LYS A 109 13.82 0.79 -1.69
N HIS A 110 14.67 1.25 -2.60
CA HIS A 110 14.38 1.22 -4.02
C HIS A 110 14.94 -0.05 -4.64
N TRP A 111 14.20 -0.66 -5.56
CA TRP A 111 14.66 -1.84 -6.27
C TRP A 111 15.86 -1.50 -7.12
N GLU A 112 16.92 -2.30 -6.98
CA GLU A 112 18.13 -2.28 -7.77
C GLU A 112 18.48 -3.71 -8.18
N GLU A 113 19.30 -3.89 -9.21
CA GLU A 113 19.62 -5.22 -9.76
C GLU A 113 20.28 -6.17 -8.76
N ASP A 114 20.95 -5.62 -7.74
CA ASP A 114 21.65 -6.38 -6.70
C ASP A 114 20.81 -6.68 -5.46
N ILE A 115 19.53 -6.35 -5.47
CA ILE A 115 18.62 -6.75 -4.38
C ILE A 115 18.39 -8.26 -4.42
N HIS A 116 18.67 -8.90 -3.28
CA HIS A 116 18.43 -10.32 -3.09
C HIS A 116 17.09 -10.60 -2.44
N ALA A 117 16.53 -11.78 -2.70
CA ALA A 117 15.24 -12.21 -2.16
C ALA A 117 15.21 -12.27 -0.63
N ASP A 118 16.36 -12.31 0.03
CA ASP A 118 16.49 -12.28 1.50
C ASP A 118 15.92 -11.01 2.15
N ILE A 119 15.70 -9.95 1.37
CA ILE A 119 15.00 -8.73 1.87
C ILE A 119 13.64 -9.06 2.49
N PHE A 120 13.01 -10.18 2.09
CA PHE A 120 11.70 -10.59 2.57
C PHE A 120 11.76 -11.48 3.83
N ASP A 121 12.94 -11.98 4.20
CA ASP A 121 13.08 -13.03 5.23
C ASP A 121 12.64 -12.55 6.62
N GLU A 122 12.71 -11.26 6.89
CA GLU A 122 12.32 -10.68 8.18
C GLU A 122 10.81 -10.42 8.29
N TYR A 123 10.07 -10.58 7.20
CA TYR A 123 8.66 -10.18 7.13
C TYR A 123 7.74 -11.38 6.96
N ASN A 124 6.67 -11.40 7.77
CA ASN A 124 5.66 -12.46 7.73
C ASN A 124 4.60 -12.20 6.66
N ILE A 125 4.43 -10.96 6.26
CA ILE A 125 3.39 -10.53 5.33
C ILE A 125 4.00 -9.62 4.26
N ILE A 126 3.62 -9.89 3.02
CA ILE A 126 3.94 -9.05 1.86
C ILE A 126 2.64 -8.44 1.35
N VAL A 127 2.61 -7.13 1.26
CA VAL A 127 1.54 -6.40 0.54
C VAL A 127 2.04 -6.16 -0.88
N ASP A 128 1.42 -6.82 -1.85
CA ASP A 128 1.72 -6.65 -3.27
C ASP A 128 0.90 -5.48 -3.83
N ALA A 129 1.58 -4.39 -4.13
CA ALA A 129 1.01 -3.17 -4.69
C ALA A 129 1.74 -2.76 -5.98
N VAL A 130 2.12 -3.74 -6.81
CA VAL A 130 2.86 -3.50 -8.06
C VAL A 130 1.90 -3.29 -9.23
N PHE A 131 0.89 -4.15 -9.36
CA PHE A 131 -0.09 -4.09 -10.43
C PHE A 131 -1.47 -3.76 -9.89
N GLY A 132 -2.17 -2.85 -10.60
CA GLY A 132 -3.54 -2.48 -10.29
C GLY A 132 -4.59 -3.31 -11.03
#